data_bb98bba3b77c98b5df237a1f328898a5
#
_entry.id   bb98bba3b77c98b5df237a1f328898a5
#
_cell.length_a   1.000
_cell.length_b   1.000
_cell.length_c   1.000
_cell.angle_alpha   90.00
_cell.angle_beta   90.00
_cell.angle_gamma   90.00
#
_symmetry.space_group_name_H-M   'P 1'
#
loop_
_entity.id
_entity.type
_entity.pdbx_description
1 polymer ?
#
loop_
_entity_poly.entity_id
_entity_poly.type
_entity_poly.pdbx_seq_one_letter_code
_entity_poly.pdbx_strand_id
1 'polypeptide(L)'
;MGDGRSGDGVTLLLLNGLPGVGKSSVAAALAAVRPGTLVLDVDVVRALVSGDPAGTAEPARRLALDMARSYLRAGGDVVVPQLVARPDQVARFARAATDGGARFAHALLEADPATLARRVADDDAAHRRGLDADAVAAYAAGLRQVARLPGVVRVDAGTGDADAVAGRVRALLEG
;
A
#
# COMPACT_ATOMS: atom_id res chain seq x y z
N MET A 1 -8.33 -22.95 18.54
CA MET A 1 -9.73 -22.55 18.37
C MET A 1 -9.76 -21.70 17.12
N GLY A 2 -9.96 -22.34 15.96
CA GLY A 2 -10.00 -21.68 14.67
C GLY A 2 -11.39 -21.13 14.46
N ASP A 3 -11.56 -19.83 14.56
CA ASP A 3 -12.81 -19.19 14.21
C ASP A 3 -12.88 -19.09 12.68
N GLY A 4 -13.94 -19.69 12.13
CA GLY A 4 -14.13 -19.91 10.70
C GLY A 4 -14.25 -18.59 9.94
N ARG A 5 -13.22 -18.23 9.18
CA ARG A 5 -13.38 -17.32 8.06
C ARG A 5 -14.12 -18.08 6.96
N SER A 6 -15.43 -17.87 6.89
CA SER A 6 -16.27 -18.38 5.81
C SER A 6 -15.82 -17.74 4.50
N GLY A 7 -15.30 -18.54 3.55
CA GLY A 7 -15.40 -18.30 2.12
C GLY A 7 -14.56 -17.23 1.45
N ASP A 8 -14.04 -16.25 2.17
CA ASP A 8 -13.27 -15.16 1.57
C ASP A 8 -11.78 -15.54 1.49
N GLY A 9 -11.25 -15.62 0.28
CA GLY A 9 -9.84 -15.93 0.07
C GLY A 9 -8.92 -14.88 0.70
N VAL A 10 -7.74 -15.31 1.17
CA VAL A 10 -6.69 -14.44 1.70
C VAL A 10 -6.23 -13.45 0.63
N THR A 11 -6.03 -12.19 1.01
CA THR A 11 -5.72 -11.11 0.06
C THR A 11 -4.46 -10.34 0.46
N LEU A 12 -3.60 -10.05 -0.52
CA LEU A 12 -2.65 -8.96 -0.45
C LEU A 12 -3.22 -7.75 -1.17
N LEU A 13 -3.49 -6.68 -0.45
CA LEU A 13 -3.97 -5.40 -0.99
C LEU A 13 -2.83 -4.39 -1.04
N LEU A 14 -2.45 -3.95 -2.24
CA LEU A 14 -1.56 -2.81 -2.44
C LEU A 14 -2.39 -1.52 -2.43
N LEU A 15 -2.20 -0.67 -1.41
CA LEU A 15 -2.69 0.71 -1.38
C LEU A 15 -1.63 1.63 -1.96
N ASN A 16 -1.80 2.02 -3.21
CA ASN A 16 -0.85 2.83 -3.95
C ASN A 16 -1.33 4.29 -4.07
N GLY A 17 -0.43 5.20 -4.41
CA GLY A 17 -0.76 6.61 -4.62
C GLY A 17 0.37 7.54 -4.18
N LEU A 18 0.24 8.81 -4.55
CA LEU A 18 1.23 9.85 -4.21
C LEU A 18 1.38 10.05 -2.69
N PRO A 19 2.49 10.64 -2.24
CA PRO A 19 2.62 11.13 -0.85
C PRO A 19 1.47 12.08 -0.50
N GLY A 20 0.99 12.04 0.74
CA GLY A 20 -0.14 12.86 1.21
C GLY A 20 -1.54 12.33 0.85
N VAL A 21 -1.67 11.29 0.01
CA VAL A 21 -2.99 10.75 -0.38
C VAL A 21 -3.72 9.99 0.74
N GLY A 22 -3.02 9.63 1.84
CA GLY A 22 -3.65 9.00 3.01
C GLY A 22 -3.51 7.48 3.08
N LYS A 23 -2.60 6.85 2.34
CA LYS A 23 -2.40 5.38 2.32
C LYS A 23 -2.30 4.74 3.69
N SER A 24 -1.45 5.30 4.56
CA SER A 24 -1.20 4.74 5.91
C SER A 24 -2.42 4.86 6.81
N SER A 25 -3.15 5.98 6.74
CA SER A 25 -4.40 6.18 7.49
C SER A 25 -5.49 5.22 7.04
N VAL A 26 -5.65 5.03 5.72
CA VAL A 26 -6.60 4.07 5.14
C VAL A 26 -6.24 2.63 5.51
N ALA A 27 -4.95 2.28 5.50
CA ALA A 27 -4.49 0.95 5.92
C ALA A 27 -4.80 0.69 7.40
N ALA A 28 -4.58 1.69 8.27
CA ALA A 28 -4.92 1.59 9.69
C ALA A 28 -6.43 1.42 9.91
N ALA A 29 -7.26 2.20 9.20
CA ALA A 29 -8.72 2.09 9.26
C ALA A 29 -9.22 0.71 8.80
N LEU A 30 -8.66 0.14 7.72
CA LEU A 30 -8.96 -1.21 7.27
C LEU A 30 -8.61 -2.26 8.33
N ALA A 31 -7.44 -2.16 8.94
CA ALA A 31 -7.00 -3.10 9.97
C ALA A 31 -7.85 -3.01 11.25
N ALA A 32 -8.35 -1.82 11.60
CA ALA A 32 -9.23 -1.61 12.75
C ALA A 32 -10.56 -2.36 12.62
N VAL A 33 -11.11 -2.43 11.40
CA VAL A 33 -12.40 -3.13 11.13
C VAL A 33 -12.24 -4.58 10.69
N ARG A 34 -11.00 -5.03 10.44
CA ARG A 34 -10.68 -6.40 10.02
C ARG A 34 -9.50 -6.95 10.87
N PRO A 35 -9.77 -7.40 12.09
CA PRO A 35 -8.74 -7.93 12.98
C PRO A 35 -7.93 -9.07 12.34
N GLY A 36 -6.62 -9.10 12.61
CA GLY A 36 -5.71 -10.05 11.97
C GLY A 36 -5.26 -9.63 10.57
N THR A 37 -5.47 -8.39 10.16
CA THR A 37 -4.84 -7.80 8.97
C THR A 37 -3.46 -7.28 9.31
N LEU A 38 -2.44 -7.70 8.57
CA LEU A 38 -1.08 -7.15 8.67
C LEU A 38 -0.99 -5.87 7.83
N VAL A 39 -0.76 -4.72 8.48
CA VAL A 39 -0.35 -3.49 7.79
C VAL A 39 1.16 -3.52 7.63
N LEU A 40 1.64 -3.68 6.40
CA LEU A 40 3.06 -3.85 6.08
C LEU A 40 3.59 -2.63 5.32
N ASP A 41 4.12 -1.66 6.08
CA ASP A 41 4.80 -0.50 5.53
C ASP A 41 6.27 -0.83 5.25
N VAL A 42 6.69 -0.75 3.98
CA VAL A 42 8.06 -1.06 3.55
C VAL A 42 9.07 -0.05 4.13
N ASP A 43 8.66 1.19 4.38
CA ASP A 43 9.55 2.18 4.97
C ASP A 43 9.80 1.91 6.46
N VAL A 44 8.83 1.35 7.18
CA VAL A 44 9.01 0.85 8.55
C VAL A 44 9.98 -0.35 8.55
N VAL A 45 9.81 -1.29 7.61
CA VAL A 45 10.76 -2.42 7.48
C VAL A 45 12.16 -1.93 7.15
N ARG A 46 12.29 -0.91 6.29
CA ARG A 46 13.58 -0.30 5.96
C ARG A 46 14.26 0.32 7.17
N ALA A 47 13.51 0.93 8.07
CA ALA A 47 14.05 1.52 9.29
C ALA A 47 14.68 0.48 10.24
N LEU A 48 14.34 -0.80 10.09
CA LEU A 48 14.96 -1.91 10.85
C LEU A 48 16.31 -2.35 10.28
N VAL A 49 16.63 -1.95 9.05
CA VAL A 49 17.89 -2.32 8.37
C VAL A 49 18.89 -1.18 8.53
N SER A 50 19.99 -1.43 9.25
CA SER A 50 21.06 -0.46 9.42
C SER A 50 21.82 -0.23 8.11
N GLY A 51 22.26 1.01 7.88
CA GLY A 51 23.08 1.37 6.72
C GLY A 51 22.56 2.57 5.94
N ASP A 52 23.19 2.86 4.81
CA ASP A 52 22.82 3.95 3.94
C ASP A 52 21.41 3.74 3.33
N PRO A 53 20.53 4.75 3.30
CA PRO A 53 19.17 4.64 2.75
C PRO A 53 19.11 4.12 1.31
N ALA A 54 20.09 4.47 0.46
CA ALA A 54 20.12 3.99 -0.91
C ALA A 54 20.43 2.49 -0.99
N GLY A 55 21.35 1.99 -0.15
CA GLY A 55 21.75 0.59 -0.10
C GLY A 55 20.72 -0.33 0.59
N THR A 56 19.89 0.21 1.49
CA THR A 56 18.93 -0.57 2.27
C THR A 56 17.55 -0.72 1.62
N ALA A 57 17.25 0.05 0.59
CA ALA A 57 15.92 0.06 -0.04
C ALA A 57 15.52 -1.29 -0.66
N GLU A 58 16.41 -1.94 -1.40
CA GLU A 58 16.12 -3.24 -2.02
C GLU A 58 16.12 -4.41 -1.02
N PRO A 59 17.09 -4.52 -0.09
CA PRO A 59 17.01 -5.49 1.01
C PRO A 59 15.71 -5.37 1.83
N ALA A 60 15.30 -4.17 2.20
CA ALA A 60 14.07 -3.95 2.95
C ALA A 60 12.82 -4.38 2.16
N ARG A 61 12.78 -4.10 0.86
CA ARG A 61 11.67 -4.54 0.00
C ARG A 61 11.60 -6.05 -0.09
N ARG A 62 12.73 -6.74 -0.22
CA ARG A 62 12.77 -8.22 -0.19
C ARG A 62 12.23 -8.74 1.13
N LEU A 63 12.72 -8.21 2.24
CA LEU A 63 12.26 -8.60 3.58
C LEU A 63 10.75 -8.40 3.74
N ALA A 64 10.22 -7.25 3.32
CA ALA A 64 8.79 -6.98 3.35
C ALA A 64 7.98 -7.99 2.50
N LEU A 65 8.45 -8.34 1.30
CA LEU A 65 7.80 -9.34 0.46
C LEU A 65 7.83 -10.74 1.11
N ASP A 66 8.91 -11.11 1.80
CA ASP A 66 9.00 -12.39 2.51
C ASP A 66 8.09 -12.43 3.73
N MET A 67 7.99 -11.33 4.49
CA MET A 67 7.02 -11.16 5.57
C MET A 67 5.58 -11.31 5.05
N ALA A 68 5.25 -10.64 3.95
CA ALA A 68 3.95 -10.76 3.31
C ALA A 68 3.62 -12.21 2.96
N ARG A 69 4.51 -12.92 2.24
CA ARG A 69 4.31 -14.33 1.87
C ARG A 69 4.09 -15.22 3.08
N SER A 70 4.89 -15.03 4.12
CA SER A 70 4.78 -15.83 5.35
C SER A 70 3.43 -15.63 6.03
N TYR A 71 2.97 -14.37 6.12
CA TYR A 71 1.72 -14.04 6.78
C TYR A 71 0.48 -14.50 5.98
N LEU A 72 0.52 -14.36 4.64
CA LEU A 72 -0.51 -14.85 3.74
C LEU A 72 -0.67 -16.37 3.85
N ARG A 73 0.45 -17.13 3.88
CA ARG A 73 0.42 -18.59 4.09
C ARG A 73 -0.17 -19.01 5.44
N ALA A 74 -0.06 -18.15 6.44
CA ALA A 74 -0.69 -18.36 7.74
C ALA A 74 -2.20 -18.02 7.75
N GLY A 75 -2.77 -17.59 6.60
CA GLY A 75 -4.19 -17.29 6.46
C GLY A 75 -4.57 -15.86 6.83
N GLY A 76 -3.60 -14.95 6.98
CA GLY A 76 -3.84 -13.54 7.31
C GLY A 76 -3.81 -12.65 6.08
N ASP A 77 -4.68 -11.63 6.01
CA ASP A 77 -4.63 -10.60 4.99
C ASP A 77 -3.46 -9.64 5.19
N VAL A 78 -2.93 -9.10 4.08
CA VAL A 78 -1.86 -8.11 4.11
C VAL A 78 -2.29 -6.86 3.35
N VAL A 79 -2.16 -5.70 3.99
CA VAL A 79 -2.34 -4.38 3.37
C VAL A 79 -0.99 -3.67 3.31
N VAL A 80 -0.58 -3.27 2.11
CA VAL A 80 0.72 -2.61 1.86
C VAL A 80 0.49 -1.16 1.43
N PRO A 81 0.62 -0.17 2.34
CA PRO A 81 0.49 1.25 2.01
C PRO A 81 1.79 1.80 1.41
N GLN A 82 2.02 1.58 0.11
CA GLN A 82 3.28 1.93 -0.53
C GLN A 82 3.10 2.73 -1.82
N LEU A 83 3.96 3.74 -2.06
CA LEU A 83 4.10 4.35 -3.38
C LEU A 83 4.88 3.40 -4.30
N VAL A 84 4.22 2.92 -5.34
CA VAL A 84 4.82 2.05 -6.36
C VAL A 84 4.51 2.60 -7.74
N ALA A 85 5.46 3.37 -8.30
CA ALA A 85 5.28 4.08 -9.57
C ALA A 85 5.77 3.29 -10.79
N ARG A 86 6.21 2.04 -10.62
CA ARG A 86 6.76 1.19 -11.68
C ARG A 86 5.98 -0.12 -11.79
N PRO A 87 5.52 -0.49 -13.01
CA PRO A 87 4.78 -1.74 -13.25
C PRO A 87 5.52 -3.01 -12.81
N ASP A 88 6.86 -3.07 -13.03
CA ASP A 88 7.68 -4.21 -12.61
C ASP A 88 7.69 -4.40 -11.09
N GLN A 89 7.63 -3.31 -10.32
CA GLN A 89 7.54 -3.37 -8.88
C GLN A 89 6.14 -3.81 -8.40
N VAL A 90 5.07 -3.37 -9.07
CA VAL A 90 3.70 -3.87 -8.81
C VAL A 90 3.64 -5.38 -9.02
N ALA A 91 4.26 -5.89 -10.10
CA ALA A 91 4.32 -7.31 -10.40
C ALA A 91 5.03 -8.14 -9.30
N ARG A 92 5.95 -7.55 -8.53
CA ARG A 92 6.59 -8.23 -7.38
C ARG A 92 5.60 -8.48 -6.24
N PHE A 93 4.71 -7.51 -5.94
CA PHE A 93 3.66 -7.69 -4.94
C PHE A 93 2.62 -8.71 -5.41
N ALA A 94 2.23 -8.67 -6.68
CA ALA A 94 1.32 -9.66 -7.26
C ALA A 94 1.89 -11.09 -7.16
N ARG A 95 3.18 -11.26 -7.48
CA ARG A 95 3.87 -12.54 -7.30
C ARG A 95 3.93 -12.96 -5.83
N ALA A 96 4.23 -12.05 -4.92
CA ALA A 96 4.25 -12.37 -3.49
C ALA A 96 2.89 -12.86 -2.98
N ALA A 97 1.79 -12.29 -3.47
CA ALA A 97 0.45 -12.78 -3.18
C ALA A 97 0.26 -14.22 -3.70
N THR A 98 0.54 -14.48 -4.99
CA THR A 98 0.43 -15.82 -5.59
C THR A 98 1.31 -16.85 -4.86
N ASP A 99 2.57 -16.51 -4.56
CA ASP A 99 3.50 -17.37 -3.83
C ASP A 99 3.02 -17.63 -2.38
N GLY A 100 2.25 -16.71 -1.83
CA GLY A 100 1.59 -16.81 -0.52
C GLY A 100 0.26 -17.58 -0.54
N GLY A 101 -0.21 -18.01 -1.72
CA GLY A 101 -1.52 -18.68 -1.88
C GLY A 101 -2.69 -17.70 -1.75
N ALA A 102 -2.48 -16.42 -2.04
CA ALA A 102 -3.44 -15.35 -1.85
C ALA A 102 -3.80 -14.64 -3.16
N ARG A 103 -4.91 -13.95 -3.16
CA ARG A 103 -5.33 -13.04 -4.22
C ARG A 103 -4.55 -11.72 -4.10
N PHE A 104 -4.22 -11.13 -5.23
CA PHE A 104 -3.67 -9.77 -5.30
C PHE A 104 -4.77 -8.77 -5.64
N ALA A 105 -4.90 -7.72 -4.85
CA ALA A 105 -5.76 -6.58 -5.11
C ALA A 105 -4.94 -5.28 -5.14
N HIS A 106 -5.30 -4.33 -5.99
CA HIS A 106 -4.57 -3.09 -6.15
C HIS A 106 -5.54 -1.90 -6.18
N ALA A 107 -5.51 -1.08 -5.14
CA ALA A 107 -6.19 0.20 -5.09
C ALA A 107 -5.20 1.35 -5.35
N LEU A 108 -5.47 2.17 -6.34
CA LEU A 108 -4.76 3.42 -6.60
C LEU A 108 -5.58 4.56 -6.01
N LEU A 109 -5.10 5.11 -4.89
CA LEU A 109 -5.71 6.24 -4.23
C LEU A 109 -5.30 7.54 -4.95
N GLU A 110 -6.28 8.37 -5.26
CA GLU A 110 -6.09 9.62 -5.99
C GLU A 110 -6.73 10.79 -5.23
N ALA A 111 -6.10 11.94 -5.29
CA ALA A 111 -6.65 13.22 -4.83
C ALA A 111 -6.11 14.34 -5.71
N ASP A 112 -6.80 15.47 -5.72
CA ASP A 112 -6.33 16.63 -6.46
C ASP A 112 -5.01 17.19 -5.91
N PRO A 113 -4.19 17.87 -6.73
CA PRO A 113 -2.87 18.35 -6.33
C PRO A 113 -2.90 19.31 -5.14
N ALA A 114 -3.93 20.14 -5.00
CA ALA A 114 -4.02 21.10 -3.90
C ALA A 114 -4.29 20.38 -2.57
N THR A 115 -5.14 19.37 -2.58
CA THR A 115 -5.39 18.50 -1.42
C THR A 115 -4.11 17.75 -1.01
N LEU A 116 -3.36 17.18 -1.96
CA LEU A 116 -2.10 16.51 -1.68
C LEU A 116 -1.08 17.47 -1.06
N ALA A 117 -0.89 18.67 -1.66
CA ALA A 117 0.05 19.67 -1.17
C ALA A 117 -0.27 20.11 0.26
N ARG A 118 -1.56 20.37 0.56
CA ARG A 118 -2.00 20.71 1.91
C ARG A 118 -1.70 19.61 2.92
N ARG A 119 -2.07 18.35 2.61
CA ARG A 119 -1.85 17.21 3.50
C ARG A 119 -0.36 16.91 3.72
N VAL A 120 0.49 17.15 2.73
CA VAL A 120 1.94 17.00 2.88
C VAL A 120 2.52 18.12 3.77
N ALA A 121 1.99 19.34 3.66
CA ALA A 121 2.43 20.47 4.50
C ALA A 121 2.04 20.26 5.97
N ASP A 122 0.89 19.64 6.23
CA ASP A 122 0.38 19.35 7.58
C ASP A 122 1.02 18.09 8.22
N ASP A 123 1.82 17.34 7.48
CA ASP A 123 2.38 16.04 7.93
C ASP A 123 3.83 16.21 8.41
N ASP A 124 4.06 15.98 9.71
CA ASP A 124 5.37 16.02 10.35
C ASP A 124 6.32 14.86 9.99
N ALA A 125 5.88 13.91 9.16
CA ALA A 125 6.68 12.73 8.82
C ALA A 125 7.98 13.08 8.09
N ALA A 126 9.10 12.88 8.78
CA ALA A 126 10.46 13.26 8.35
C ALA A 126 10.87 12.68 6.99
N HIS A 127 10.37 11.48 6.61
CA HIS A 127 10.70 10.81 5.34
C HIS A 127 10.05 11.47 4.11
N ARG A 128 9.09 12.38 4.30
CA ARG A 128 8.43 13.15 3.22
C ARG A 128 9.03 14.53 3.03
N ARG A 129 9.83 15.01 3.98
CA ARG A 129 10.59 16.25 3.88
C ARG A 129 11.77 16.02 2.95
N GLY A 130 11.66 16.39 1.67
CA GLY A 130 12.75 16.27 0.68
C GLY A 130 12.34 15.72 -0.67
N LEU A 131 11.04 15.42 -0.86
CA LEU A 131 10.54 15.17 -2.21
C LEU A 131 10.43 16.52 -2.94
N ASP A 132 11.33 16.74 -3.88
CA ASP A 132 11.26 17.89 -4.77
C ASP A 132 10.11 17.74 -5.78
N ALA A 133 9.75 18.83 -6.44
CA ALA A 133 8.66 18.86 -7.41
C ALA A 133 8.90 17.91 -8.58
N ASP A 134 10.15 17.74 -9.00
CA ASP A 134 10.52 16.87 -10.13
C ASP A 134 10.33 15.39 -9.76
N ALA A 135 10.70 15.00 -8.54
CA ALA A 135 10.46 13.65 -8.04
C ALA A 135 8.96 13.35 -7.94
N VAL A 136 8.14 14.29 -7.45
CA VAL A 136 6.68 14.14 -7.40
C VAL A 136 6.09 14.02 -8.81
N ALA A 137 6.56 14.83 -9.77
CA ALA A 137 6.13 14.76 -11.17
C ALA A 137 6.50 13.40 -11.81
N ALA A 138 7.70 12.89 -11.54
CA ALA A 138 8.16 11.58 -12.00
C ALA A 138 7.29 10.45 -11.44
N TYR A 139 6.98 10.49 -10.13
CA TYR A 139 6.07 9.51 -9.51
C TYR A 139 4.66 9.59 -10.10
N ALA A 140 4.12 10.78 -10.31
CA ALA A 140 2.82 10.95 -10.94
C ALA A 140 2.79 10.39 -12.38
N ALA A 141 3.87 10.57 -13.15
CA ALA A 141 4.00 9.99 -14.48
C ALA A 141 4.04 8.46 -14.43
N GLY A 142 4.78 7.87 -13.50
CA GLY A 142 4.81 6.44 -13.29
C GLY A 142 3.47 5.86 -12.84
N LEU A 143 2.78 6.53 -11.91
CA LEU A 143 1.45 6.11 -11.46
C LEU A 143 0.40 6.14 -12.59
N ARG A 144 0.51 7.05 -13.56
CA ARG A 144 -0.35 7.01 -14.76
C ARG A 144 -0.13 5.75 -15.61
N GLN A 145 1.08 5.19 -15.64
CA GLN A 145 1.35 3.90 -16.29
C GLN A 145 0.77 2.75 -15.46
N VAL A 146 0.98 2.78 -14.15
CA VAL A 146 0.43 1.79 -13.20
C VAL A 146 -1.11 1.77 -13.24
N ALA A 147 -1.77 2.92 -13.35
CA ALA A 147 -3.22 3.02 -13.45
C ALA A 147 -3.83 2.30 -14.68
N ARG A 148 -3.02 1.97 -15.68
CA ARG A 148 -3.44 1.23 -16.89
C ARG A 148 -3.27 -0.28 -16.76
N LEU A 149 -2.67 -0.76 -15.67
CA LEU A 149 -2.53 -2.19 -15.44
C LEU A 149 -3.90 -2.84 -15.22
N PRO A 150 -4.10 -4.07 -15.71
CA PRO A 150 -5.33 -4.81 -15.44
C PRO A 150 -5.58 -4.98 -13.94
N GLY A 151 -6.84 -4.85 -13.53
CA GLY A 151 -7.26 -5.08 -12.14
C GLY A 151 -6.93 -3.94 -11.16
N VAL A 152 -6.39 -2.82 -11.63
CA VAL A 152 -6.20 -1.63 -10.79
C VAL A 152 -7.54 -0.91 -10.59
N VAL A 153 -7.95 -0.76 -9.34
CA VAL A 153 -9.14 0.01 -8.95
C VAL A 153 -8.70 1.40 -8.51
N ARG A 154 -9.17 2.42 -9.23
CA ARG A 154 -8.92 3.82 -8.87
C ARG A 154 -9.95 4.26 -7.83
N VAL A 155 -9.48 4.85 -6.75
CA VAL A 155 -10.30 5.27 -5.61
C VAL A 155 -10.05 6.74 -5.30
N ASP A 156 -11.12 7.54 -5.32
CA ASP A 156 -11.05 8.93 -4.87
C ASP A 156 -10.77 8.96 -3.34
N ALA A 157 -9.65 9.55 -2.98
CA ALA A 157 -9.21 9.80 -1.61
C ALA A 157 -9.12 11.32 -1.31
N GLY A 158 -9.58 12.16 -2.22
CA GLY A 158 -9.68 13.61 -2.03
C GLY A 158 -10.86 14.01 -1.15
N THR A 159 -11.90 13.18 -1.14
CA THR A 159 -13.16 13.43 -0.41
C THR A 159 -13.36 12.44 0.73
N GLY A 160 -13.82 12.93 1.87
CA GLY A 160 -14.03 12.16 3.10
C GLY A 160 -12.75 11.95 3.92
N ASP A 161 -12.92 11.29 5.05
CA ASP A 161 -11.84 10.89 5.96
C ASP A 161 -11.28 9.49 5.60
N ALA A 162 -10.35 9.00 6.40
CA ALA A 162 -9.71 7.71 6.18
C ALA A 162 -10.70 6.54 6.26
N ASP A 163 -11.71 6.62 7.13
CA ASP A 163 -12.73 5.57 7.31
C ASP A 163 -13.65 5.49 6.08
N ALA A 164 -14.05 6.64 5.53
CA ALA A 164 -14.85 6.69 4.32
C ALA A 164 -14.09 6.11 3.11
N VAL A 165 -12.79 6.41 2.97
CA VAL A 165 -11.94 5.84 1.92
C VAL A 165 -11.72 4.34 2.15
N ALA A 166 -11.48 3.92 3.39
CA ALA A 166 -11.35 2.50 3.75
C ALA A 166 -12.63 1.72 3.40
N GLY A 167 -13.81 2.30 3.63
CA GLY A 167 -15.09 1.72 3.21
C GLY A 167 -15.18 1.45 1.71
N ARG A 168 -14.63 2.36 0.86
CA ARG A 168 -14.60 2.17 -0.60
C ARG A 168 -13.62 1.06 -1.04
N VAL A 169 -12.58 0.85 -0.27
CA VAL A 169 -11.52 -0.13 -0.59
C VAL A 169 -11.82 -1.51 0.00
N ARG A 170 -12.64 -1.59 1.06
CA ARG A 170 -12.89 -2.82 1.83
C ARG A 170 -13.35 -3.99 0.97
N ALA A 171 -14.20 -3.75 -0.02
CA ALA A 171 -14.67 -4.79 -0.94
C ALA A 171 -13.52 -5.51 -1.68
N LEU A 172 -12.37 -4.87 -1.83
CA LEU A 172 -11.18 -5.49 -2.43
C LEU A 172 -10.50 -6.52 -1.51
N LEU A 173 -10.84 -6.55 -0.22
CA LEU A 173 -10.40 -7.57 0.73
C LEU A 173 -11.40 -8.73 0.86
N GLU A 174 -12.64 -8.53 0.41
CA GLU A 174 -13.76 -9.46 0.63
C GLU A 174 -14.06 -10.32 -0.61
N GLY A 175 -13.53 -9.97 -1.77
CA GLY A 175 -13.87 -10.60 -3.04
C GLY A 175 -12.80 -11.36 -3.71
#